data_af3eb0ae6ef22fa02fa076b52f2e20b4
#
_entry.id   af3eb0ae6ef22fa02fa076b52f2e20b4
#
_cell.length_a   1.000
_cell.length_b   1.000
_cell.length_c   1.000
_cell.angle_alpha   90.00
_cell.angle_beta   90.00
_cell.angle_gamma   90.00
#
_symmetry.space_group_name_H-M   'P 1'
#
loop_
_entity.id
_entity.type
_entity.pdbx_description
1 polymer ?
#
loop_
_entity_poly.entity_id
_entity_poly.type
_entity_poly.pdbx_seq_one_letter_code
_entity_poly.pdbx_strand_id
1 'polypeptide(L)'
;ASLMATVKKLAAATCASLLVLAMAHGMAARPVQEQNSKQAESDLASQEVARILKEAARLRADNKTEDALALLYKGMDRFPDSAQLVSGALQIYLAEKRHDEALRLLDERTKDFPEKTQHGIRIAKQRILQPLIDPLLEAGESEKAFGYLRQLARAGYRGFHQLRHDPLREPLRRHAGFEEVMEQIAENTGIGEPAVDFTVTLTCGGAYTLSERKGKVVLVDFWSTSCPPCIEELPNIGALHEANKGKGLEVVSISLDDSREKLDAFLAAHPMPWNTVFSGKGWSDDTVKLYGILSIPALWLVDKKGVLRYFDVRGEDLKAAVAELIAE
;
A
#
# COMPACT_ATOMS: atom_id res chain seq x y z
N ALA A 1 -69.64 -8.77 -8.39
CA ALA A 1 -69.00 -8.07 -9.53
C ALA A 1 -68.68 -6.58 -9.23
N SER A 2 -69.29 -5.99 -8.21
CA SER A 2 -69.05 -4.55 -7.90
C SER A 2 -67.81 -4.23 -7.06
N LEU A 3 -67.35 -5.16 -6.22
CA LEU A 3 -66.28 -4.88 -5.29
C LEU A 3 -64.87 -4.90 -5.95
N MET A 4 -64.66 -5.74 -6.98
CA MET A 4 -63.38 -5.82 -7.72
C MET A 4 -63.15 -4.61 -8.65
N ALA A 5 -64.22 -3.94 -9.13
CA ALA A 5 -64.07 -2.75 -9.96
C ALA A 5 -63.66 -1.52 -9.15
N THR A 6 -64.06 -1.44 -7.89
CA THR A 6 -63.69 -0.35 -6.96
C THR A 6 -62.24 -0.47 -6.48
N VAL A 7 -61.74 -1.68 -6.22
CA VAL A 7 -60.35 -1.92 -5.79
C VAL A 7 -59.33 -1.61 -6.91
N LYS A 8 -59.69 -1.93 -8.19
CA LYS A 8 -58.82 -1.55 -9.33
C LYS A 8 -58.77 -0.04 -9.59
N LYS A 9 -59.82 0.71 -9.30
CA LYS A 9 -59.83 2.17 -9.44
C LYS A 9 -59.03 2.88 -8.30
N LEU A 10 -59.06 2.33 -7.10
CA LEU A 10 -58.24 2.89 -6.00
C LEU A 10 -56.74 2.60 -6.20
N ALA A 11 -56.36 1.42 -6.70
CA ALA A 11 -54.96 1.09 -6.97
C ALA A 11 -54.36 1.94 -8.11
N ALA A 12 -55.15 2.30 -9.12
CA ALA A 12 -54.71 3.17 -10.20
C ALA A 12 -54.52 4.65 -9.77
N ALA A 13 -55.39 5.13 -8.83
CA ALA A 13 -55.30 6.50 -8.32
C ALA A 13 -54.11 6.71 -7.37
N THR A 14 -53.70 5.71 -6.59
CA THR A 14 -52.55 5.78 -5.69
C THR A 14 -51.21 5.68 -6.45
N CYS A 15 -51.13 4.95 -7.56
CA CYS A 15 -49.95 4.94 -8.42
C CYS A 15 -49.72 6.27 -9.16
N ALA A 16 -50.80 6.92 -9.61
CA ALA A 16 -50.71 8.22 -10.30
C ALA A 16 -50.27 9.35 -9.36
N SER A 17 -50.69 9.33 -8.10
CA SER A 17 -50.31 10.34 -7.10
C SER A 17 -48.82 10.21 -6.66
N LEU A 18 -48.26 9.01 -6.64
CA LEU A 18 -46.87 8.77 -6.34
C LEU A 18 -45.92 9.15 -7.51
N LEU A 19 -46.40 9.03 -8.77
CA LEU A 19 -45.61 9.48 -9.93
C LEU A 19 -45.54 11.02 -10.02
N VAL A 20 -46.58 11.73 -9.63
CA VAL A 20 -46.63 13.22 -9.67
C VAL A 20 -45.77 13.83 -8.54
N LEU A 21 -45.64 13.17 -7.38
CA LEU A 21 -44.75 13.64 -6.33
C LEU A 21 -43.24 13.41 -6.65
N ALA A 22 -42.90 12.38 -7.42
CA ALA A 22 -41.51 12.12 -7.84
C ALA A 22 -41.02 13.13 -8.90
N MET A 23 -41.91 13.68 -9.72
CA MET A 23 -41.54 14.70 -10.71
C MET A 23 -41.31 16.11 -10.11
N ALA A 24 -41.84 16.37 -8.92
CA ALA A 24 -41.74 17.68 -8.27
C ALA A 24 -40.41 17.95 -7.57
N HIS A 25 -39.55 16.92 -7.37
CA HIS A 25 -38.28 17.03 -6.62
C HIS A 25 -37.02 16.86 -7.46
N GLY A 26 -37.11 16.88 -8.80
CA GLY A 26 -35.92 16.88 -9.67
C GLY A 26 -34.95 15.68 -9.49
N MET A 27 -35.31 14.64 -8.75
CA MET A 27 -34.58 13.38 -8.67
C MET A 27 -35.12 12.45 -9.77
N ALA A 28 -34.42 12.38 -10.89
CA ALA A 28 -34.59 11.32 -11.86
C ALA A 28 -34.25 9.99 -11.16
N ALA A 29 -35.25 9.33 -10.60
CA ALA A 29 -35.15 7.95 -10.16
C ALA A 29 -34.81 7.13 -11.40
N ARG A 30 -33.60 6.63 -11.54
CA ARG A 30 -33.28 5.61 -12.54
C ARG A 30 -34.26 4.46 -12.35
N PRO A 31 -34.89 3.98 -13.41
CA PRO A 31 -35.92 2.96 -13.23
C PRO A 31 -35.31 1.74 -12.55
N VAL A 32 -35.94 1.25 -11.51
CA VAL A 32 -35.56 0.07 -10.70
C VAL A 32 -35.26 -1.14 -11.61
N GLN A 33 -35.86 -1.18 -12.77
CA GLN A 33 -35.71 -2.22 -13.79
C GLN A 33 -34.31 -2.19 -14.46
N GLU A 34 -33.73 -0.99 -14.65
CA GLU A 34 -32.38 -0.84 -15.22
C GLU A 34 -31.30 -1.17 -14.18
N GLN A 35 -31.53 -0.93 -12.90
CA GLN A 35 -30.64 -1.35 -11.82
C GLN A 35 -30.63 -2.86 -11.64
N ASN A 36 -31.81 -3.49 -11.70
CA ASN A 36 -31.95 -4.94 -11.59
C ASN A 36 -31.34 -5.69 -12.79
N SER A 37 -31.41 -5.14 -14.02
CA SER A 37 -30.74 -5.76 -15.20
C SER A 37 -29.23 -5.67 -15.11
N LYS A 38 -28.65 -4.53 -14.70
CA LYS A 38 -27.20 -4.36 -14.52
C LYS A 38 -26.65 -5.25 -13.39
N GLN A 39 -27.42 -5.42 -12.33
CA GLN A 39 -27.03 -6.33 -11.24
C GLN A 39 -27.03 -7.79 -11.72
N ALA A 40 -28.06 -8.22 -12.46
CA ALA A 40 -28.13 -9.57 -13.02
C ALA A 40 -26.98 -9.86 -14.02
N GLU A 41 -26.61 -8.88 -14.86
CA GLU A 41 -25.46 -8.99 -15.77
C GLU A 41 -24.14 -9.11 -14.99
N SER A 42 -23.96 -8.32 -13.92
CA SER A 42 -22.79 -8.38 -13.04
C SER A 42 -22.67 -9.73 -12.32
N ASP A 43 -23.79 -10.27 -11.86
CA ASP A 43 -23.84 -11.56 -11.18
C ASP A 43 -23.51 -12.73 -12.14
N LEU A 44 -24.01 -12.68 -13.38
CA LEU A 44 -23.69 -13.64 -14.43
C LEU A 44 -22.19 -13.57 -14.81
N ALA A 45 -21.64 -12.37 -14.96
CA ALA A 45 -20.21 -12.19 -15.23
C ALA A 45 -19.36 -12.77 -14.10
N SER A 46 -19.74 -12.51 -12.85
CA SER A 46 -19.04 -13.03 -11.66
C SER A 46 -19.07 -14.57 -11.58
N GLN A 47 -20.22 -15.18 -11.90
CA GLN A 47 -20.38 -16.64 -11.95
C GLN A 47 -19.51 -17.26 -13.06
N GLU A 48 -19.44 -16.62 -14.22
CA GLU A 48 -18.62 -17.09 -15.34
C GLU A 48 -17.11 -16.98 -15.03
N VAL A 49 -16.68 -15.87 -14.41
CA VAL A 49 -15.32 -15.70 -13.93
C VAL A 49 -14.95 -16.80 -12.92
N ALA A 50 -15.83 -17.09 -11.96
CA ALA A 50 -15.61 -18.15 -10.99
C ALA A 50 -15.51 -19.54 -11.65
N ARG A 51 -16.31 -19.78 -12.70
CA ARG A 51 -16.24 -21.04 -13.48
C ARG A 51 -14.90 -21.18 -14.21
N ILE A 52 -14.42 -20.11 -14.84
CA ILE A 52 -13.11 -20.07 -15.52
C ILE A 52 -11.99 -20.36 -14.53
N LEU A 53 -11.99 -19.71 -13.36
CA LEU A 53 -10.99 -19.92 -12.31
C LEU A 53 -10.98 -21.38 -11.79
N LYS A 54 -12.16 -21.97 -11.57
CA LYS A 54 -12.29 -23.35 -11.15
C LYS A 54 -11.72 -24.33 -12.18
N GLU A 55 -12.04 -24.14 -13.45
CA GLU A 55 -11.53 -25.00 -14.53
C GLU A 55 -10.02 -24.81 -14.74
N ALA A 56 -9.50 -23.57 -14.66
CA ALA A 56 -8.06 -23.33 -14.71
C ALA A 56 -7.33 -24.03 -13.55
N ALA A 57 -7.88 -24.00 -12.34
CA ALA A 57 -7.33 -24.69 -11.19
C ALA A 57 -7.32 -26.23 -11.40
N ARG A 58 -8.35 -26.80 -12.03
CA ARG A 58 -8.42 -28.22 -12.39
C ARG A 58 -7.36 -28.59 -13.42
N LEU A 59 -7.25 -27.81 -14.53
CA LEU A 59 -6.23 -28.02 -15.54
C LEU A 59 -4.82 -28.01 -14.94
N ARG A 60 -4.56 -27.10 -14.01
CA ARG A 60 -3.30 -27.05 -13.30
C ARG A 60 -3.05 -28.28 -12.44
N ALA A 61 -4.07 -28.78 -11.73
CA ALA A 61 -3.97 -30.02 -10.96
C ALA A 61 -3.66 -31.24 -11.85
N ASP A 62 -4.13 -31.21 -13.10
CA ASP A 62 -3.87 -32.23 -14.12
C ASP A 62 -2.51 -32.00 -14.86
N ASN A 63 -1.62 -31.12 -14.35
CA ASN A 63 -0.35 -30.70 -14.95
C ASN A 63 -0.47 -30.08 -16.35
N LYS A 64 -1.61 -29.49 -16.68
CA LYS A 64 -1.89 -28.78 -17.93
C LYS A 64 -1.79 -27.27 -17.74
N THR A 65 -0.61 -26.80 -17.34
CA THR A 65 -0.40 -25.40 -16.96
C THR A 65 -0.66 -24.43 -18.12
N GLU A 66 -0.17 -24.74 -19.33
CA GLU A 66 -0.37 -23.85 -20.49
C GLU A 66 -1.85 -23.80 -20.93
N ASP A 67 -2.60 -24.90 -20.81
CA ASP A 67 -4.04 -24.89 -21.06
C ASP A 67 -4.78 -24.02 -20.04
N ALA A 68 -4.36 -24.08 -18.76
CA ALA A 68 -4.91 -23.24 -17.71
C ALA A 68 -4.64 -21.73 -17.97
N LEU A 69 -3.42 -21.37 -18.36
CA LEU A 69 -3.06 -20.01 -18.73
C LEU A 69 -3.86 -19.54 -19.97
N ALA A 70 -3.95 -20.36 -21.03
CA ALA A 70 -4.72 -20.03 -22.22
C ALA A 70 -6.20 -19.77 -21.89
N LEU A 71 -6.80 -20.57 -21.00
CA LEU A 71 -8.17 -20.39 -20.55
C LEU A 71 -8.33 -19.06 -19.77
N LEU A 72 -7.38 -18.73 -18.89
CA LEU A 72 -7.39 -17.48 -18.14
C LEU A 72 -7.22 -16.25 -19.05
N TYR A 73 -6.32 -16.30 -20.03
CA TYR A 73 -6.16 -15.23 -21.01
C TYR A 73 -7.42 -15.01 -21.85
N LYS A 74 -8.05 -16.07 -22.32
CA LYS A 74 -9.34 -15.99 -23.02
C LYS A 74 -10.43 -15.41 -22.11
N GLY A 75 -10.39 -15.72 -20.80
CA GLY A 75 -11.26 -15.11 -19.81
C GLY A 75 -11.02 -13.62 -19.67
N MET A 76 -9.76 -13.16 -19.60
CA MET A 76 -9.39 -11.75 -19.54
C MET A 76 -9.80 -10.98 -20.80
N ASP A 77 -9.74 -11.59 -21.97
CA ASP A 77 -10.22 -10.95 -23.20
C ASP A 77 -11.74 -10.69 -23.17
N ARG A 78 -12.50 -11.56 -22.48
CA ARG A 78 -13.94 -11.42 -22.29
C ARG A 78 -14.33 -10.53 -21.12
N PHE A 79 -13.51 -10.52 -20.05
CA PHE A 79 -13.72 -9.78 -18.81
C PHE A 79 -12.45 -8.97 -18.48
N PRO A 80 -12.15 -7.90 -19.25
CA PRO A 80 -10.86 -7.18 -19.16
C PRO A 80 -10.62 -6.54 -17.79
N ASP A 81 -11.66 -6.19 -17.05
CA ASP A 81 -11.55 -5.57 -15.71
C ASP A 81 -11.48 -6.59 -14.57
N SER A 82 -11.38 -7.88 -14.87
CA SER A 82 -11.37 -8.93 -13.86
C SER A 82 -10.01 -9.10 -13.20
N ALA A 83 -9.77 -8.42 -12.08
CA ALA A 83 -8.58 -8.61 -11.25
C ALA A 83 -8.42 -10.06 -10.77
N GLN A 84 -9.51 -10.82 -10.65
CA GLN A 84 -9.49 -12.23 -10.22
C GLN A 84 -8.82 -13.13 -11.28
N LEU A 85 -9.11 -12.93 -12.57
CA LEU A 85 -8.47 -13.69 -13.65
C LEU A 85 -6.99 -13.37 -13.77
N VAL A 86 -6.63 -12.09 -13.65
CA VAL A 86 -5.21 -11.65 -13.60
C VAL A 86 -4.51 -12.29 -12.42
N SER A 87 -5.11 -12.29 -11.24
CA SER A 87 -4.56 -12.94 -10.04
C SER A 87 -4.37 -14.45 -10.22
N GLY A 88 -5.32 -15.12 -10.89
CA GLY A 88 -5.22 -16.55 -11.19
C GLY A 88 -4.00 -16.89 -12.07
N ALA A 89 -3.79 -16.15 -13.16
CA ALA A 89 -2.62 -16.32 -14.02
C ALA A 89 -1.31 -15.93 -13.31
N LEU A 90 -1.32 -14.84 -12.54
CA LEU A 90 -0.19 -14.39 -11.74
C LEU A 90 0.30 -15.48 -10.77
N GLN A 91 -0.62 -16.13 -10.06
CA GLN A 91 -0.30 -17.23 -9.15
C GLN A 91 0.37 -18.41 -9.86
N ILE A 92 -0.04 -18.72 -11.09
CA ILE A 92 0.58 -19.77 -11.90
C ILE A 92 2.01 -19.40 -12.24
N TYR A 93 2.24 -18.20 -12.81
CA TYR A 93 3.58 -17.74 -13.16
C TYR A 93 4.54 -17.69 -11.96
N LEU A 94 4.07 -17.20 -10.81
CA LEU A 94 4.89 -17.14 -9.60
C LEU A 94 5.25 -18.53 -9.05
N ALA A 95 4.32 -19.47 -9.08
CA ALA A 95 4.58 -20.85 -8.64
C ALA A 95 5.62 -21.55 -9.52
N GLU A 96 5.70 -21.19 -10.80
CA GLU A 96 6.68 -21.71 -11.76
C GLU A 96 7.94 -20.85 -11.88
N LYS A 97 8.08 -19.82 -11.04
CA LYS A 97 9.21 -18.87 -11.06
C LYS A 97 9.37 -18.13 -12.40
N ARG A 98 8.28 -17.96 -13.14
CA ARG A 98 8.20 -17.24 -14.43
C ARG A 98 7.96 -15.76 -14.16
N HIS A 99 8.91 -15.09 -13.53
CA HIS A 99 8.75 -13.72 -13.04
C HIS A 99 8.58 -12.69 -14.17
N ASP A 100 9.29 -12.86 -15.29
CA ASP A 100 9.19 -11.93 -16.42
C ASP A 100 7.80 -11.98 -17.08
N GLU A 101 7.20 -13.18 -17.15
CA GLU A 101 5.83 -13.34 -17.65
C GLU A 101 4.80 -12.79 -16.64
N ALA A 102 5.04 -12.95 -15.35
CA ALA A 102 4.22 -12.36 -14.30
C ALA A 102 4.19 -10.82 -14.39
N LEU A 103 5.35 -10.20 -14.61
CA LEU A 103 5.48 -8.75 -14.76
C LEU A 103 4.81 -8.26 -16.05
N ARG A 104 5.04 -8.95 -17.19
CA ARG A 104 4.36 -8.62 -18.47
C ARG A 104 2.85 -8.70 -18.34
N LEU A 105 2.32 -9.76 -17.70
CA LEU A 105 0.89 -9.89 -17.44
C LEU A 105 0.35 -8.66 -16.70
N LEU A 106 1.03 -8.22 -15.63
CA LEU A 106 0.63 -7.04 -14.88
C LEU A 106 0.69 -5.76 -15.72
N ASP A 107 1.72 -5.58 -16.55
CA ASP A 107 1.86 -4.40 -17.40
C ASP A 107 0.79 -4.34 -18.49
N GLU A 108 0.51 -5.46 -19.16
CA GLU A 108 -0.40 -5.51 -20.30
C GLU A 108 -1.87 -5.54 -19.92
N ARG A 109 -2.22 -6.29 -18.85
CA ARG A 109 -3.61 -6.60 -18.51
C ARG A 109 -4.21 -5.71 -17.42
N THR A 110 -3.42 -4.86 -16.79
CA THR A 110 -3.93 -4.00 -15.71
C THR A 110 -3.74 -2.50 -15.95
N LYS A 111 -3.22 -2.09 -17.11
CA LYS A 111 -2.95 -0.68 -17.44
C LYS A 111 -4.20 0.20 -17.35
N ASP A 112 -5.35 -0.34 -17.72
CA ASP A 112 -6.64 0.37 -17.77
C ASP A 112 -7.49 0.15 -16.50
N PHE A 113 -6.94 -0.54 -15.48
CA PHE A 113 -7.66 -0.76 -14.23
C PHE A 113 -7.85 0.55 -13.46
N PRO A 114 -8.97 0.70 -12.71
CA PRO A 114 -9.25 1.88 -11.90
C PRO A 114 -8.11 2.19 -10.92
N GLU A 115 -7.87 3.49 -10.63
CA GLU A 115 -6.78 3.95 -9.75
C GLU A 115 -6.78 3.25 -8.37
N LYS A 116 -7.96 2.99 -7.80
CA LYS A 116 -8.09 2.22 -6.55
C LYS A 116 -7.46 0.81 -6.61
N THR A 117 -7.35 0.23 -7.81
CA THR A 117 -6.76 -1.10 -8.06
C THR A 117 -5.26 -0.99 -8.38
N GLN A 118 -4.82 0.13 -8.99
CA GLN A 118 -3.43 0.36 -9.37
C GLN A 118 -2.46 0.31 -8.19
N HIS A 119 -2.89 0.77 -7.01
CA HIS A 119 -2.07 0.66 -5.80
C HIS A 119 -1.73 -0.81 -5.47
N GLY A 120 -2.70 -1.71 -5.51
CA GLY A 120 -2.47 -3.15 -5.29
C GLY A 120 -1.55 -3.77 -6.34
N ILE A 121 -1.65 -3.31 -7.60
CA ILE A 121 -0.80 -3.76 -8.70
C ILE A 121 0.65 -3.31 -8.47
N ARG A 122 0.86 -2.06 -8.07
CA ARG A 122 2.20 -1.55 -7.72
C ARG A 122 2.83 -2.37 -6.59
N ILE A 123 2.07 -2.70 -5.55
CA ILE A 123 2.54 -3.58 -4.46
C ILE A 123 2.89 -4.97 -4.98
N ALA A 124 2.07 -5.56 -5.85
CA ALA A 124 2.35 -6.87 -6.42
C ALA A 124 3.66 -6.86 -7.23
N LYS A 125 3.89 -5.82 -8.06
CA LYS A 125 5.16 -5.65 -8.79
C LYS A 125 6.36 -5.54 -7.84
N GLN A 126 6.26 -4.74 -6.78
CA GLN A 126 7.34 -4.61 -5.79
C GLN A 126 7.66 -5.94 -5.12
N ARG A 127 6.65 -6.71 -4.71
CA ARG A 127 6.83 -8.02 -4.10
C ARG A 127 7.46 -9.06 -5.03
N ILE A 128 7.28 -8.93 -6.34
CA ILE A 128 7.92 -9.78 -7.34
C ILE A 128 9.36 -9.34 -7.58
N LEU A 129 9.59 -8.04 -7.78
CA LEU A 129 10.87 -7.49 -8.22
C LEU A 129 11.92 -7.45 -7.11
N GLN A 130 11.54 -7.03 -5.91
CA GLN A 130 12.49 -6.79 -4.82
C GLN A 130 13.32 -8.03 -4.46
N PRO A 131 12.76 -9.23 -4.27
CA PRO A 131 13.54 -10.42 -3.92
C PRO A 131 14.40 -10.96 -5.06
N LEU A 132 14.26 -10.45 -6.28
CA LEU A 132 15.05 -10.90 -7.43
C LEU A 132 16.39 -10.15 -7.57
N ILE A 133 16.51 -8.97 -6.95
CA ILE A 133 17.69 -8.10 -7.13
C ILE A 133 18.93 -8.73 -6.50
N ASP A 134 18.86 -9.14 -5.24
CA ASP A 134 20.01 -9.63 -4.48
C ASP A 134 20.62 -10.90 -5.09
N PRO A 135 19.85 -11.95 -5.41
CA PRO A 135 20.41 -13.13 -6.07
C PRO A 135 21.08 -12.83 -7.42
N LEU A 136 20.59 -11.83 -8.17
CA LEU A 136 21.21 -11.43 -9.43
C LEU A 136 22.54 -10.71 -9.19
N LEU A 137 22.63 -9.87 -8.15
CA LEU A 137 23.87 -9.21 -7.79
C LEU A 137 24.93 -10.21 -7.29
N GLU A 138 24.53 -11.19 -6.49
CA GLU A 138 25.38 -12.29 -6.05
C GLU A 138 25.88 -13.15 -7.22
N ALA A 139 25.04 -13.33 -8.26
CA ALA A 139 25.40 -14.04 -9.49
C ALA A 139 26.23 -13.18 -10.49
N GLY A 140 26.46 -11.89 -10.18
CA GLY A 140 27.15 -10.96 -11.08
C GLY A 140 26.32 -10.43 -12.24
N GLU A 141 24.99 -10.67 -12.24
CA GLU A 141 24.06 -10.24 -13.29
C GLU A 141 23.54 -8.80 -13.03
N SER A 142 24.47 -7.85 -12.85
CA SER A 142 24.16 -6.47 -12.42
C SER A 142 23.26 -5.71 -13.42
N GLU A 143 23.40 -5.92 -14.72
CA GLU A 143 22.54 -5.30 -15.74
C GLU A 143 21.07 -5.72 -15.60
N LYS A 144 20.83 -7.03 -15.38
CA LYS A 144 19.49 -7.55 -15.18
C LYS A 144 18.91 -7.05 -13.84
N ALA A 145 19.73 -7.06 -12.78
CA ALA A 145 19.35 -6.52 -11.48
C ALA A 145 18.96 -5.03 -11.58
N PHE A 146 19.72 -4.24 -12.36
CA PHE A 146 19.43 -2.84 -12.60
C PHE A 146 18.13 -2.65 -13.41
N GLY A 147 17.87 -3.51 -14.40
CA GLY A 147 16.61 -3.54 -15.14
C GLY A 147 15.40 -3.75 -14.21
N TYR A 148 15.51 -4.64 -13.23
CA TYR A 148 14.48 -4.86 -12.22
C TYR A 148 14.38 -3.69 -11.23
N LEU A 149 15.49 -3.09 -10.82
CA LEU A 149 15.48 -1.89 -9.98
C LEU A 149 14.72 -0.73 -10.65
N ARG A 150 14.94 -0.51 -11.95
CA ARG A 150 14.21 0.52 -12.70
C ARG A 150 12.71 0.26 -12.73
N GLN A 151 12.29 -0.99 -12.93
CA GLN A 151 10.87 -1.36 -12.87
C GLN A 151 10.30 -1.20 -11.44
N LEU A 152 11.10 -1.55 -10.43
CA LEU A 152 10.76 -1.41 -9.03
C LEU A 152 10.54 0.07 -8.64
N ALA A 153 11.41 0.98 -9.10
CA ALA A 153 11.25 2.42 -8.91
C ALA A 153 9.94 2.92 -9.54
N ARG A 154 9.64 2.56 -10.79
CA ARG A 154 8.38 2.89 -11.47
C ARG A 154 7.14 2.32 -10.77
N ALA A 155 7.29 1.22 -10.05
CA ALA A 155 6.25 0.64 -9.21
C ALA A 155 6.07 1.35 -7.86
N GLY A 156 6.76 2.46 -7.61
CA GLY A 156 6.63 3.26 -6.39
C GLY A 156 7.49 2.76 -5.23
N TYR A 157 8.59 2.07 -5.51
CA TYR A 157 9.56 1.66 -4.48
C TYR A 157 10.18 2.87 -3.78
N ARG A 158 10.47 2.73 -2.48
CA ARG A 158 10.90 3.81 -1.59
C ARG A 158 12.20 3.52 -0.85
N GLY A 159 12.87 2.42 -1.10
CA GLY A 159 14.09 2.00 -0.39
C GLY A 159 15.33 2.80 -0.79
N PHE A 160 15.26 4.13 -0.68
CA PHE A 160 16.31 5.07 -1.06
C PHE A 160 17.63 4.80 -0.35
N HIS A 161 17.57 4.65 0.98
CA HIS A 161 18.77 4.52 1.81
C HIS A 161 19.54 3.25 1.51
N GLN A 162 18.88 2.09 1.44
CA GLN A 162 19.52 0.81 1.15
C GLN A 162 20.29 0.83 -0.17
N LEU A 163 19.75 1.49 -1.21
CA LEU A 163 20.43 1.59 -2.51
C LEU A 163 21.69 2.42 -2.44
N ARG A 164 21.75 3.44 -1.59
CA ARG A 164 22.90 4.34 -1.43
C ARG A 164 24.01 3.72 -0.58
N HIS A 165 23.68 2.96 0.46
CA HIS A 165 24.62 2.61 1.52
C HIS A 165 24.91 1.12 1.67
N ASP A 166 24.04 0.22 1.21
CA ASP A 166 24.27 -1.22 1.27
C ASP A 166 25.44 -1.63 0.34
N PRO A 167 26.51 -2.26 0.85
CA PRO A 167 27.63 -2.71 0.02
C PRO A 167 27.24 -3.65 -1.11
N LEU A 168 26.22 -4.51 -0.93
CA LEU A 168 25.72 -5.42 -1.97
C LEU A 168 25.19 -4.65 -3.18
N ARG A 169 24.76 -3.40 -3.02
CA ARG A 169 24.23 -2.52 -4.07
C ARG A 169 25.30 -1.77 -4.86
N GLU A 170 26.57 -1.94 -4.55
CA GLU A 170 27.69 -1.26 -5.26
C GLU A 170 27.65 -1.45 -6.79
N PRO A 171 27.37 -2.66 -7.33
CA PRO A 171 27.25 -2.83 -8.79
C PRO A 171 26.13 -1.99 -9.42
N LEU A 172 25.03 -1.75 -8.70
CA LEU A 172 23.92 -0.90 -9.17
C LEU A 172 24.33 0.57 -9.21
N ARG A 173 25.08 1.05 -8.19
CA ARG A 173 25.56 2.44 -8.11
C ARG A 173 26.50 2.84 -9.26
N ARG A 174 27.20 1.88 -9.84
CA ARG A 174 28.11 2.10 -10.98
C ARG A 174 27.38 2.21 -12.32
N HIS A 175 26.10 1.87 -12.36
CA HIS A 175 25.33 1.94 -13.60
C HIS A 175 25.04 3.40 -13.97
N ALA A 176 25.23 3.76 -15.26
CA ALA A 176 25.09 5.14 -15.73
C ALA A 176 23.70 5.77 -15.45
N GLY A 177 22.64 4.95 -15.40
CA GLY A 177 21.26 5.41 -15.11
C GLY A 177 20.90 5.36 -13.61
N PHE A 178 21.87 5.14 -12.71
CA PHE A 178 21.55 4.98 -11.28
C PHE A 178 20.94 6.23 -10.66
N GLU A 179 21.49 7.41 -10.96
CA GLU A 179 20.97 8.66 -10.39
C GLU A 179 19.54 8.97 -10.87
N GLU A 180 19.21 8.69 -12.15
CA GLU A 180 17.83 8.82 -12.66
C GLU A 180 16.84 7.94 -11.87
N VAL A 181 17.24 6.70 -11.57
CA VAL A 181 16.43 5.79 -10.75
C VAL A 181 16.30 6.29 -9.32
N MET A 182 17.37 6.88 -8.76
CA MET A 182 17.35 7.46 -7.41
C MET A 182 16.45 8.70 -7.32
N GLU A 183 16.44 9.55 -8.35
CA GLU A 183 15.51 10.68 -8.46
C GLU A 183 14.04 10.19 -8.47
N GLN A 184 13.73 9.18 -9.26
CA GLN A 184 12.38 8.58 -9.28
C GLN A 184 12.00 8.00 -7.90
N ILE A 185 12.93 7.36 -7.19
CA ILE A 185 12.68 6.81 -5.84
C ILE A 185 12.50 7.96 -4.83
N ALA A 186 13.28 9.04 -4.95
CA ALA A 186 13.11 10.23 -4.11
C ALA A 186 11.73 10.86 -4.29
N GLU A 187 11.26 11.02 -5.55
CA GLU A 187 9.89 11.46 -5.85
C GLU A 187 8.83 10.54 -5.21
N ASN A 188 9.01 9.21 -5.31
CA ASN A 188 8.09 8.24 -4.71
C ASN A 188 8.00 8.38 -3.18
N THR A 189 9.09 8.80 -2.52
CA THR A 189 9.13 8.99 -1.07
C THR A 189 8.74 10.39 -0.63
N GLY A 190 8.79 11.37 -1.52
CA GLY A 190 8.64 12.78 -1.19
C GLY A 190 9.83 13.36 -0.43
N ILE A 191 11.03 12.78 -0.55
CA ILE A 191 12.26 13.35 0.02
C ILE A 191 12.54 14.71 -0.62
N GLY A 192 12.75 15.72 0.22
CA GLY A 192 12.91 17.10 -0.19
C GLY A 192 11.63 17.92 -0.24
N GLU A 193 10.46 17.27 -0.13
CA GLU A 193 9.15 17.92 -0.10
C GLU A 193 8.66 18.14 1.35
N PRO A 194 7.73 19.07 1.58
CA PRO A 194 7.07 19.18 2.88
C PRO A 194 6.46 17.84 3.32
N ALA A 195 6.79 17.43 4.53
CA ALA A 195 6.22 16.20 5.08
C ALA A 195 4.69 16.31 5.17
N VAL A 196 4.00 15.23 4.80
CA VAL A 196 2.53 15.19 4.87
C VAL A 196 2.10 15.34 6.34
N ASP A 197 1.27 16.35 6.62
CA ASP A 197 0.83 16.63 7.99
C ASP A 197 -0.15 15.57 8.51
N PHE A 198 -0.07 15.29 9.80
CA PHE A 198 -1.01 14.41 10.49
C PHE A 198 -1.26 14.90 11.92
N THR A 199 -2.44 14.57 12.44
CA THR A 199 -2.77 14.73 13.87
C THR A 199 -3.20 13.37 14.42
N VAL A 200 -2.57 12.95 15.51
CA VAL A 200 -2.81 11.67 16.17
C VAL A 200 -3.01 11.86 17.67
N THR A 201 -3.64 10.87 18.32
CA THR A 201 -3.81 10.86 19.78
C THR A 201 -2.70 10.03 20.42
N LEU A 202 -1.99 10.61 21.37
CA LEU A 202 -0.94 9.92 22.13
C LEU A 202 -1.52 8.91 23.12
N THR A 203 -0.79 7.84 23.39
CA THR A 203 -1.18 6.83 24.41
C THR A 203 -1.30 7.40 25.82
N CYS A 204 -0.54 8.46 26.13
CA CYS A 204 -0.62 9.20 27.39
C CYS A 204 -1.72 10.28 27.40
N GLY A 205 -2.46 10.43 26.31
CA GLY A 205 -3.46 11.48 26.11
C GLY A 205 -2.90 12.73 25.43
N GLY A 206 -3.81 13.52 24.85
CA GLY A 206 -3.47 14.72 24.07
C GLY A 206 -3.27 14.43 22.60
N ALA A 207 -3.27 15.49 21.81
CA ALA A 207 -3.05 15.44 20.36
C ALA A 207 -1.58 15.73 20.04
N TYR A 208 -1.07 15.09 19.00
CA TYR A 208 0.23 15.37 18.39
C TYR A 208 0.02 15.71 16.93
N THR A 209 0.37 16.92 16.53
CA THR A 209 0.31 17.40 15.15
C THR A 209 1.72 17.64 14.64
N LEU A 210 2.08 17.04 13.49
CA LEU A 210 3.44 17.15 12.95
C LEU A 210 3.79 18.59 12.57
N SER A 211 2.89 19.32 11.92
CA SER A 211 3.13 20.71 11.49
C SER A 211 3.36 21.70 12.64
N GLU A 212 2.95 21.36 13.86
CA GLU A 212 3.23 22.13 15.07
C GLU A 212 4.67 21.92 15.61
N ARG A 213 5.43 20.99 15.05
CA ARG A 213 6.80 20.65 15.48
C ARG A 213 7.88 21.42 14.74
N LYS A 214 7.54 22.49 14.03
CA LYS A 214 8.55 23.36 13.39
C LYS A 214 9.61 23.83 14.38
N GLY A 215 10.86 23.86 13.94
CA GLY A 215 12.01 24.10 14.79
C GLY A 215 12.58 22.85 15.48
N LYS A 216 11.94 21.70 15.29
CA LYS A 216 12.41 20.40 15.77
C LYS A 216 12.73 19.47 14.60
N VAL A 217 13.71 18.61 14.81
CA VAL A 217 13.91 17.43 13.98
C VAL A 217 12.95 16.35 14.51
N VAL A 218 12.10 15.78 13.67
CA VAL A 218 11.12 14.78 14.07
C VAL A 218 11.43 13.43 13.44
N LEU A 219 11.63 12.41 14.26
CA LEU A 219 11.66 11.01 13.83
C LEU A 219 10.26 10.41 14.00
N VAL A 220 9.64 10.06 12.88
CA VAL A 220 8.38 9.31 12.84
C VAL A 220 8.71 7.84 12.60
N ASP A 221 8.36 7.00 13.56
CA ASP A 221 8.66 5.57 13.57
C ASP A 221 7.36 4.76 13.48
N PHE A 222 7.20 3.98 12.42
CA PHE A 222 6.09 3.03 12.26
C PHE A 222 6.58 1.63 12.63
N TRP A 223 5.99 1.05 13.65
CA TRP A 223 6.46 -0.19 14.26
C TRP A 223 5.32 -1.07 14.81
N SER A 224 5.66 -2.25 15.36
CA SER A 224 4.74 -3.12 16.08
C SER A 224 5.49 -4.00 17.07
N THR A 225 4.85 -4.40 18.17
CA THR A 225 5.38 -5.34 19.15
C THR A 225 5.64 -6.74 18.58
N SER A 226 5.01 -7.07 17.44
CA SER A 226 5.19 -8.34 16.73
C SER A 226 6.22 -8.30 15.61
N CYS A 227 6.97 -7.19 15.48
CA CYS A 227 7.97 -6.96 14.44
C CYS A 227 9.39 -7.07 15.02
N PRO A 228 10.10 -8.22 14.88
CA PRO A 228 11.43 -8.39 15.44
C PRO A 228 12.43 -7.32 15.01
N PRO A 229 12.57 -6.95 13.70
CA PRO A 229 13.51 -5.91 13.32
C PRO A 229 13.13 -4.51 13.84
N CYS A 230 11.85 -4.26 14.15
CA CYS A 230 11.45 -3.02 14.82
C CYS A 230 11.98 -3.00 16.25
N ILE A 231 11.86 -4.12 16.97
CA ILE A 231 12.32 -4.25 18.36
C ILE A 231 13.85 -4.11 18.44
N GLU A 232 14.57 -4.66 17.46
CA GLU A 232 16.04 -4.54 17.35
C GLU A 232 16.51 -3.08 17.18
N GLU A 233 15.70 -2.22 16.55
CA GLU A 233 16.02 -0.80 16.33
C GLU A 233 15.67 0.10 17.54
N LEU A 234 14.77 -0.31 18.42
CA LEU A 234 14.37 0.50 19.58
C LEU A 234 15.51 0.98 20.47
N PRO A 235 16.56 0.17 20.78
CA PRO A 235 17.72 0.65 21.53
C PRO A 235 18.47 1.81 20.85
N ASN A 236 18.58 1.77 19.50
CA ASN A 236 19.22 2.84 18.74
C ASN A 236 18.39 4.12 18.77
N ILE A 237 17.06 4.01 18.60
CA ILE A 237 16.12 5.15 18.72
C ILE A 237 16.17 5.72 20.14
N GLY A 238 16.20 4.87 21.17
CA GLY A 238 16.30 5.29 22.56
C GLY A 238 17.58 6.06 22.87
N ALA A 239 18.73 5.56 22.41
CA ALA A 239 20.01 6.24 22.56
C ALA A 239 20.04 7.60 21.84
N LEU A 240 19.47 7.67 20.62
CA LEU A 240 19.33 8.90 19.87
C LEU A 240 18.45 9.93 20.58
N HIS A 241 17.29 9.50 21.07
CA HIS A 241 16.38 10.34 21.83
C HIS A 241 17.08 10.94 23.06
N GLU A 242 17.71 10.09 23.90
CA GLU A 242 18.39 10.55 25.11
C GLU A 242 19.52 11.55 24.80
N ALA A 243 20.32 11.29 23.77
CA ALA A 243 21.42 12.17 23.38
C ALA A 243 20.98 13.51 22.79
N ASN A 244 19.76 13.61 22.25
CA ASN A 244 19.35 14.75 21.41
C ASN A 244 18.00 15.39 21.79
N LYS A 245 17.23 14.87 22.75
CA LYS A 245 15.96 15.47 23.23
C LYS A 245 16.10 16.92 23.66
N GLY A 246 17.23 17.27 24.30
CA GLY A 246 17.57 18.65 24.69
C GLY A 246 18.12 19.51 23.55
N LYS A 247 18.44 18.92 22.39
CA LYS A 247 18.99 19.58 21.20
C LYS A 247 17.99 19.75 20.07
N GLY A 248 16.73 19.37 20.31
CA GLY A 248 15.64 19.59 19.37
C GLY A 248 15.20 18.36 18.58
N LEU A 249 15.62 17.13 18.96
CA LEU A 249 15.04 15.90 18.44
C LEU A 249 13.73 15.58 19.18
N GLU A 250 12.68 15.30 18.43
CA GLU A 250 11.46 14.65 18.91
C GLU A 250 11.30 13.29 18.21
N VAL A 251 10.76 12.31 18.93
CA VAL A 251 10.40 11.00 18.38
C VAL A 251 8.90 10.79 18.59
N VAL A 252 8.24 10.29 17.58
CA VAL A 252 6.84 9.83 17.64
C VAL A 252 6.75 8.45 17.00
N SER A 253 6.42 7.43 17.81
CA SER A 253 6.27 6.05 17.36
C SER A 253 4.80 5.70 17.17
N ILE A 254 4.41 5.30 15.97
CA ILE A 254 3.05 4.93 15.58
C ILE A 254 2.99 3.41 15.55
N SER A 255 2.28 2.85 16.55
CA SER A 255 2.12 1.41 16.68
C SER A 255 1.08 0.88 15.70
N LEU A 256 1.45 -0.16 14.94
CA LEU A 256 0.57 -0.94 14.09
C LEU A 256 0.00 -2.18 14.81
N ASP A 257 0.06 -2.21 16.13
CA ASP A 257 -0.59 -3.27 16.89
C ASP A 257 -2.12 -3.14 16.83
N ASP A 258 -2.82 -4.27 16.92
CA ASP A 258 -4.28 -4.37 16.98
C ASP A 258 -4.83 -4.56 18.40
N SER A 259 -3.94 -4.85 19.39
CA SER A 259 -4.28 -5.05 20.79
C SER A 259 -3.59 -4.04 21.68
N ARG A 260 -4.39 -3.28 22.43
CA ARG A 260 -3.92 -2.33 23.42
C ARG A 260 -3.20 -3.04 24.57
N GLU A 261 -3.69 -4.19 25.02
CA GLU A 261 -3.12 -4.96 26.11
C GLU A 261 -1.71 -5.46 25.76
N LYS A 262 -1.49 -5.91 24.49
CA LYS A 262 -0.17 -6.33 24.03
C LYS A 262 0.81 -5.18 24.02
N LEU A 263 0.39 -4.02 23.48
CA LEU A 263 1.22 -2.83 23.47
C LEU A 263 1.58 -2.37 24.88
N ASP A 264 0.61 -2.28 25.78
CA ASP A 264 0.84 -1.83 27.16
C ASP A 264 1.78 -2.79 27.91
N ALA A 265 1.62 -4.11 27.74
CA ALA A 265 2.51 -5.12 28.31
C ALA A 265 3.95 -4.97 27.77
N PHE A 266 4.09 -4.70 26.46
CA PHE A 266 5.40 -4.45 25.85
C PHE A 266 6.03 -3.17 26.41
N LEU A 267 5.31 -2.06 26.45
CA LEU A 267 5.81 -0.77 26.96
C LEU A 267 6.16 -0.80 28.45
N ALA A 268 5.48 -1.64 29.24
CA ALA A 268 5.84 -1.87 30.64
C ALA A 268 7.18 -2.58 30.79
N ALA A 269 7.50 -3.51 29.89
CA ALA A 269 8.77 -4.24 29.86
C ALA A 269 9.90 -3.45 29.15
N HIS A 270 9.55 -2.61 28.18
CA HIS A 270 10.48 -1.83 27.35
C HIS A 270 10.02 -0.37 27.31
N PRO A 271 10.31 0.43 28.35
CA PRO A 271 9.87 1.82 28.43
C PRO A 271 10.41 2.66 27.27
N MET A 272 9.50 3.35 26.57
CA MET A 272 9.80 4.28 25.47
C MET A 272 9.54 5.71 25.97
N PRO A 273 10.59 6.50 26.32
CA PRO A 273 10.44 7.82 26.95
C PRO A 273 10.11 8.93 25.94
N TRP A 274 9.40 8.59 24.86
CA TRP A 274 8.96 9.51 23.82
C TRP A 274 7.48 9.24 23.45
N ASN A 275 6.96 10.05 22.52
CA ASN A 275 5.56 9.99 22.13
C ASN A 275 5.22 8.66 21.43
N THR A 276 4.25 7.94 21.95
CA THR A 276 3.73 6.71 21.34
C THR A 276 2.24 6.89 21.00
N VAL A 277 1.87 6.39 19.83
CA VAL A 277 0.53 6.44 19.25
C VAL A 277 -0.02 5.04 19.11
N PHE A 278 -1.30 4.85 19.41
CA PHE A 278 -2.01 3.59 19.22
C PHE A 278 -3.45 3.87 18.78
N SER A 279 -3.83 3.36 17.62
CA SER A 279 -5.20 3.46 17.10
C SER A 279 -6.00 2.16 17.20
N GLY A 280 -5.31 1.02 17.33
CA GLY A 280 -5.90 -0.32 17.26
C GLY A 280 -6.32 -0.73 15.83
N LYS A 281 -5.99 0.07 14.81
CA LYS A 281 -6.37 -0.18 13.41
C LYS A 281 -5.30 -0.91 12.62
N GLY A 282 -4.11 -1.14 13.18
CA GLY A 282 -2.99 -1.80 12.51
C GLY A 282 -2.68 -1.18 11.14
N TRP A 283 -2.59 -2.00 10.12
CA TRP A 283 -2.37 -1.58 8.72
C TRP A 283 -3.50 -0.72 8.14
N SER A 284 -4.66 -0.67 8.79
CA SER A 284 -5.81 0.16 8.39
C SER A 284 -5.79 1.55 9.00
N ASP A 285 -4.77 1.89 9.81
CA ASP A 285 -4.60 3.21 10.38
C ASP A 285 -4.51 4.30 9.32
N ASP A 286 -5.11 5.44 9.58
CA ASP A 286 -5.21 6.53 8.61
C ASP A 286 -3.84 7.16 8.33
N THR A 287 -2.96 7.26 9.34
CA THR A 287 -1.59 7.77 9.19
C THR A 287 -0.71 6.78 8.41
N VAL A 288 -0.88 5.47 8.66
CA VAL A 288 -0.20 4.40 7.90
C VAL A 288 -0.54 4.48 6.41
N LYS A 289 -1.84 4.67 6.08
CA LYS A 289 -2.31 4.83 4.70
C LYS A 289 -1.82 6.15 4.09
N LEU A 290 -1.91 7.25 4.85
CA LEU A 290 -1.48 8.59 4.42
C LEU A 290 -0.01 8.60 4.02
N TYR A 291 0.85 7.95 4.81
CA TYR A 291 2.27 7.81 4.54
C TYR A 291 2.61 6.66 3.58
N GLY A 292 1.61 5.89 3.15
CA GLY A 292 1.76 4.76 2.24
C GLY A 292 2.73 3.70 2.77
N ILE A 293 2.66 3.40 4.07
CA ILE A 293 3.52 2.40 4.72
C ILE A 293 3.12 1.01 4.24
N LEU A 294 4.07 0.27 3.67
CA LEU A 294 3.87 -1.07 3.11
C LEU A 294 4.59 -2.15 3.89
N SER A 295 5.58 -1.77 4.69
CA SER A 295 6.37 -2.65 5.57
C SER A 295 6.84 -1.87 6.79
N ILE A 296 7.15 -2.58 7.87
CA ILE A 296 7.75 -2.03 9.10
C ILE A 296 9.03 -2.80 9.44
N PRO A 297 9.99 -2.18 10.14
CA PRO A 297 9.98 -0.78 10.58
C PRO A 297 10.07 0.19 9.40
N ALA A 298 9.41 1.37 9.51
CA ALA A 298 9.55 2.45 8.57
C ALA A 298 9.85 3.75 9.33
N LEU A 299 11.00 4.33 9.07
CA LEU A 299 11.53 5.49 9.76
C LEU A 299 11.55 6.69 8.83
N TRP A 300 10.90 7.78 9.22
CA TRP A 300 10.82 9.03 8.48
C TRP A 300 11.44 10.15 9.29
N LEU A 301 12.43 10.85 8.75
CA LEU A 301 13.10 11.92 9.43
C LEU A 301 12.79 13.27 8.78
N VAL A 302 12.14 14.13 9.54
CA VAL A 302 11.65 15.45 9.12
C VAL A 302 12.52 16.52 9.77
N ASP A 303 12.96 17.52 8.97
CA ASP A 303 13.82 18.59 9.45
C ASP A 303 13.04 19.69 10.20
N LYS A 304 13.78 20.69 10.72
CA LYS A 304 13.24 21.85 11.45
C LYS A 304 12.26 22.71 10.65
N LYS A 305 12.29 22.63 9.32
CA LYS A 305 11.39 23.34 8.40
C LYS A 305 10.10 22.57 8.11
N GLY A 306 10.06 21.29 8.51
CA GLY A 306 8.95 20.37 8.21
C GLY A 306 9.12 19.67 6.87
N VAL A 307 10.34 19.58 6.34
CA VAL A 307 10.65 18.86 5.09
C VAL A 307 11.11 17.46 5.40
N LEU A 308 10.62 16.47 4.65
CA LEU A 308 11.10 15.09 4.74
C LEU A 308 12.51 15.01 4.14
N ARG A 309 13.47 14.64 4.96
CA ARG A 309 14.89 14.60 4.55
C ARG A 309 15.40 13.17 4.37
N TYR A 310 14.95 12.24 5.19
CA TYR A 310 15.40 10.86 5.16
C TYR A 310 14.22 9.90 5.35
N PHE A 311 14.32 8.78 4.66
CA PHE A 311 13.39 7.66 4.77
C PHE A 311 14.14 6.35 4.96
N ASP A 312 13.69 5.52 5.91
CA ASP A 312 14.19 4.17 6.20
C ASP A 312 15.69 4.07 6.55
N VAL A 313 16.25 5.15 7.14
CA VAL A 313 17.62 5.16 7.70
C VAL A 313 17.63 4.53 9.09
N ARG A 314 18.68 3.74 9.41
CA ARG A 314 18.76 2.98 10.65
C ARG A 314 20.19 2.96 11.21
N GLY A 315 20.33 2.56 12.48
CA GLY A 315 21.63 2.37 13.12
C GLY A 315 22.52 3.61 13.06
N GLU A 316 23.76 3.45 12.60
CA GLU A 316 24.75 4.55 12.51
C GLU A 316 24.35 5.63 11.51
N ASP A 317 23.68 5.25 10.39
CA ASP A 317 23.23 6.21 9.39
C ASP A 317 22.10 7.09 9.93
N LEU A 318 21.21 6.54 10.77
CA LEU A 318 20.19 7.32 11.47
C LEU A 318 20.84 8.34 12.43
N LYS A 319 21.89 7.93 13.14
CA LYS A 319 22.65 8.83 14.01
C LYS A 319 23.28 9.98 13.24
N ALA A 320 23.91 9.66 12.09
CA ALA A 320 24.54 10.67 11.23
C ALA A 320 23.50 11.65 10.67
N ALA A 321 22.37 11.15 10.17
CA ALA A 321 21.28 11.96 9.65
C ALA A 321 20.66 12.90 10.71
N VAL A 322 20.42 12.38 11.92
CA VAL A 322 19.92 13.20 13.04
C VAL A 322 20.92 14.28 13.43
N ALA A 323 22.21 13.94 13.51
CA ALA A 323 23.26 14.91 13.84
C ALA A 323 23.36 16.03 12.80
N GLU A 324 23.28 15.70 11.50
CA GLU A 324 23.23 16.66 10.39
C GLU A 324 22.07 17.63 10.55
N LEU A 325 20.83 17.12 10.69
CA LEU A 325 19.64 17.96 10.76
C LEU A 325 19.54 18.80 12.04
N ILE A 326 20.13 18.33 13.14
CA ILE A 326 20.23 19.13 14.37
C ILE A 326 21.23 20.29 14.18
N ALA A 327 22.28 20.11 13.41
CA ALA A 327 23.30 21.12 13.16
C ALA A 327 22.84 22.22 12.20
N GLU A 328 21.87 21.94 11.30
CA GLU A 328 21.19 22.93 10.45
C GLU A 328 20.38 23.95 11.27
#